data_b797d77f12c780bcbbbee71ba71f8c59
#
_entry.id   b797d77f12c780bcbbbee71ba71f8c59
#
_cell.length_a   1.000
_cell.length_b   1.000
_cell.length_c   1.000
_cell.angle_alpha   90.00
_cell.angle_beta   90.00
_cell.angle_gamma   90.00
#
_symmetry.space_group_name_H-M   'P 1'
#
loop_
_entity.id
_entity.type
_entity.pdbx_description
1 polymer ?
#
loop_
_entity_poly.entity_id
_entity_poly.type
_entity_poly.pdbx_seq_one_letter_code
_entity_poly.pdbx_strand_id
1 'polypeptide(L)'
;MNKKILSIILASAILCSSLVSCARSSGDGASDSTSKIEGGTTELGTQIEGAPLVSAAGAVDPTTIEFKGKDIYSDHSDGINISISDSADSRGAGYTVSGGKLTITSDGTYVISGKFSDGQIIVEAPKEADVRLVLAGVDIYCSYSAPILVKCADKVIVSLPEGSENSLEDKAESTLSDGTEITAALHSRESLSINGTGTLNIKAAKDGITSKDTLKITGGVINIEAKDDGIVGKDRVLIKDGKITVNAVGDGIKSTNSEDASLGYVYIEGGVFSITTDGDAIDAQTSMLISGGEFDIKTGGGSANVTSSGQMQGGGFFGRYPTGNQPTSSANTVSAKALKAGAYLDLTGGSFTIDSADDAIHTNDTVRINNGKYAISTGDDGVHADKKLEISGGAITIAKSYEGLEAQDIMISGGYMNITSSDDGINAAGGSDGNTGGDRMWQDRFNTTQNVSFVISGGEVYVNAQGDGIDSNGDLTISGGIVCVSGPTNSGNGYVDIGENGHGFYMNGGIYLGVGNSGMLVTPSTNSQQNSVTASVSGKAGSTLSVKGADGEELISFVVAKQYTTFTVSHPNIKIGDKITVYVDGEKQSEIECTSVSTGGSAGGMGGPGGMGAPGGMGGPGQKPSGVRPR
;
A
#
# COMPACT_ATOMS: atom_id res chain seq x y z
N MET A 1 12.16 -18.67 49.57
CA MET A 1 11.88 -19.73 48.58
C MET A 1 11.87 -19.07 47.22
N ASN A 2 12.84 -19.42 46.41
CA ASN A 2 13.13 -18.80 45.11
C ASN A 2 12.08 -19.16 44.05
N LYS A 3 11.58 -18.17 43.29
CA LYS A 3 10.98 -18.40 41.99
C LYS A 3 11.83 -17.74 40.91
N LYS A 4 12.42 -18.58 40.07
CA LYS A 4 13.20 -18.22 38.90
C LYS A 4 12.24 -17.68 37.80
N ILE A 5 12.56 -16.53 37.23
CA ILE A 5 11.94 -16.00 36.03
C ILE A 5 12.67 -16.63 34.85
N LEU A 6 11.94 -17.33 34.02
CA LEU A 6 12.41 -17.94 32.78
C LEU A 6 12.00 -17.04 31.60
N SER A 7 12.98 -16.42 30.97
CA SER A 7 12.79 -15.68 29.72
C SER A 7 12.64 -16.68 28.57
N ILE A 8 11.51 -16.62 27.87
CA ILE A 8 11.26 -17.40 26.66
C ILE A 8 11.27 -16.44 25.48
N ILE A 9 12.25 -16.64 24.60
CA ILE A 9 12.26 -16.08 23.25
C ILE A 9 11.33 -16.98 22.43
N LEU A 10 10.25 -16.42 21.89
CA LEU A 10 9.30 -17.17 21.05
C LEU A 10 9.44 -16.72 19.60
N ALA A 11 9.89 -17.65 18.78
CA ALA A 11 9.84 -17.52 17.33
C ALA A 11 8.41 -17.82 16.86
N SER A 12 7.90 -16.97 15.97
CA SER A 12 6.54 -17.03 15.44
C SER A 12 6.35 -18.23 14.52
N ALA A 13 5.47 -19.14 14.86
CA ALA A 13 4.86 -20.07 13.93
C ALA A 13 3.35 -19.86 13.97
N ILE A 14 2.79 -19.49 12.83
CA ILE A 14 1.35 -19.28 12.64
C ILE A 14 0.69 -20.66 12.48
N LEU A 15 -0.28 -20.97 13.33
CA LEU A 15 -1.22 -22.07 13.10
C LEU A 15 -2.65 -21.54 13.27
N CYS A 16 -3.40 -21.55 12.17
CA CYS A 16 -4.86 -21.30 12.16
C CYS A 16 -5.61 -22.48 12.76
N SER A 17 -6.55 -22.22 13.66
CA SER A 17 -7.70 -23.09 13.87
C SER A 17 -8.90 -22.29 14.36
N SER A 18 -9.98 -22.37 13.58
CA SER A 18 -11.30 -21.82 13.80
C SER A 18 -12.06 -22.52 14.92
N LEU A 19 -12.78 -21.78 15.78
CA LEU A 19 -13.98 -22.27 16.45
C LEU A 19 -14.94 -21.12 16.79
N VAL A 20 -16.15 -21.25 16.28
CA VAL A 20 -17.32 -20.40 16.52
C VAL A 20 -17.96 -20.76 17.86
N SER A 21 -18.35 -19.79 18.68
CA SER A 21 -19.41 -19.95 19.66
C SER A 21 -20.09 -18.62 20.00
N CYS A 22 -21.39 -18.58 19.78
CA CYS A 22 -22.28 -17.50 20.18
C CYS A 22 -22.64 -17.57 21.66
N ALA A 23 -22.65 -16.43 22.35
CA ALA A 23 -23.53 -16.23 23.50
C ALA A 23 -23.85 -14.72 23.68
N ARG A 24 -25.15 -14.40 23.69
CA ARG A 24 -25.72 -13.10 24.07
C ARG A 24 -25.74 -12.95 25.58
N SER A 25 -25.45 -11.76 26.08
CA SER A 25 -26.06 -11.28 27.32
C SER A 25 -25.98 -9.74 27.39
N SER A 26 -27.10 -9.14 27.67
CA SER A 26 -27.35 -7.70 27.89
C SER A 26 -26.92 -7.28 29.30
N GLY A 27 -26.39 -6.06 29.45
CA GLY A 27 -26.18 -5.44 30.75
C GLY A 27 -25.56 -4.05 30.65
N ASP A 28 -26.35 -3.03 30.97
CA ASP A 28 -25.93 -1.65 31.12
C ASP A 28 -24.89 -1.49 32.23
N GLY A 29 -23.87 -0.68 32.00
CA GLY A 29 -22.95 -0.25 33.04
C GLY A 29 -21.91 0.71 32.47
N ALA A 30 -22.04 1.98 32.83
CA ALA A 30 -21.00 2.97 32.57
C ALA A 30 -19.70 2.53 33.26
N SER A 31 -18.64 2.32 32.50
CA SER A 31 -17.32 2.02 33.04
C SER A 31 -16.35 3.14 32.70
N ASP A 32 -15.81 3.70 33.72
CA ASP A 32 -14.63 4.56 33.80
C ASP A 32 -13.46 3.87 33.09
N SER A 33 -12.94 4.45 31.99
CA SER A 33 -11.89 3.85 31.19
C SER A 33 -10.52 4.40 31.57
N THR A 34 -9.86 3.75 32.52
CA THR A 34 -8.41 3.87 32.68
C THR A 34 -7.73 2.92 31.67
N SER A 35 -7.26 3.46 30.56
CA SER A 35 -6.54 2.68 29.55
C SER A 35 -5.07 2.49 29.96
N LYS A 36 -4.74 1.31 30.44
CA LYS A 36 -3.36 0.84 30.52
C LYS A 36 -2.90 0.44 29.12
N ILE A 37 -1.99 1.21 28.54
CA ILE A 37 -1.33 0.84 27.29
C ILE A 37 -0.04 0.10 27.64
N GLU A 38 -0.10 -1.23 27.66
CA GLU A 38 1.10 -2.05 27.65
C GLU A 38 1.57 -2.18 26.19
N GLY A 39 2.73 -1.63 25.87
CA GLY A 39 3.44 -1.88 24.61
C GLY A 39 3.88 -3.33 24.54
N GLY A 40 2.97 -4.22 24.22
CA GLY A 40 3.18 -5.64 24.07
C GLY A 40 2.16 -6.16 23.06
N THR A 41 2.54 -7.13 22.29
CA THR A 41 1.74 -7.87 21.32
C THR A 41 0.31 -8.10 21.81
N THR A 42 -0.56 -7.14 21.60
CA THR A 42 -2.00 -7.32 21.72
C THR A 42 -2.48 -8.12 20.52
N GLU A 43 -3.25 -9.17 20.77
CA GLU A 43 -4.06 -9.82 19.74
C GLU A 43 -4.74 -8.71 18.93
N LEU A 44 -4.70 -8.83 17.59
CA LEU A 44 -5.30 -7.88 16.66
C LEU A 44 -6.69 -7.51 17.15
N GLY A 45 -6.80 -6.27 17.61
CA GLY A 45 -8.03 -5.73 18.19
C GLY A 45 -9.22 -5.83 17.25
N THR A 46 -10.40 -5.79 17.83
CA THR A 46 -11.68 -5.68 17.12
C THR A 46 -11.56 -4.70 15.96
N GLN A 47 -11.99 -5.11 14.77
CA GLN A 47 -12.05 -4.24 13.60
C GLN A 47 -12.81 -2.96 13.98
N ILE A 48 -12.13 -1.83 13.85
CA ILE A 48 -12.76 -0.51 13.98
C ILE A 48 -13.33 -0.22 12.59
N GLU A 49 -14.64 -0.34 12.42
CA GLU A 49 -15.29 0.05 11.17
C GLU A 49 -15.14 1.57 10.99
N GLY A 50 -14.55 1.97 9.87
CA GLY A 50 -14.46 3.36 9.48
C GLY A 50 -15.78 3.94 8.99
N ALA A 51 -15.84 5.24 8.79
CA ALA A 51 -16.98 5.89 8.15
C ALA A 51 -17.14 5.37 6.71
N PRO A 52 -18.38 5.24 6.19
CA PRO A 52 -18.59 4.83 4.80
C PRO A 52 -17.91 5.82 3.84
N LEU A 53 -17.31 5.28 2.77
CA LEU A 53 -16.71 6.08 1.71
C LEU A 53 -17.74 7.06 1.13
N VAL A 54 -17.39 8.32 1.07
CA VAL A 54 -18.11 9.29 0.26
C VAL A 54 -17.59 9.15 -1.17
N SER A 55 -18.46 8.81 -2.12
CA SER A 55 -18.10 8.70 -3.53
C SER A 55 -17.46 10.01 -4.02
N ALA A 56 -16.18 9.94 -4.41
CA ALA A 56 -15.50 11.03 -5.10
C ALA A 56 -15.64 10.85 -6.61
N ALA A 57 -15.64 11.94 -7.36
CA ALA A 57 -15.69 11.85 -8.82
C ALA A 57 -14.44 11.11 -9.32
N GLY A 58 -14.64 10.00 -10.04
CA GLY A 58 -13.57 9.13 -10.54
C GLY A 58 -13.26 7.92 -9.67
N ALA A 59 -13.74 7.84 -8.42
CA ALA A 59 -13.65 6.63 -7.61
C ALA A 59 -14.61 5.55 -8.12
N VAL A 60 -14.28 4.28 -7.87
CA VAL A 60 -15.15 3.15 -8.20
C VAL A 60 -16.41 3.20 -7.36
N ASP A 61 -17.57 3.28 -8.01
CA ASP A 61 -18.86 3.19 -7.32
C ASP A 61 -19.34 1.72 -7.28
N PRO A 62 -19.26 1.04 -6.12
CA PRO A 62 -19.64 -0.37 -6.02
C PRO A 62 -21.12 -0.62 -6.32
N THR A 63 -21.99 0.40 -6.23
CA THR A 63 -23.42 0.26 -6.52
C THR A 63 -23.70 0.12 -8.00
N THR A 64 -22.76 0.48 -8.87
CA THR A 64 -22.84 0.34 -10.33
C THR A 64 -22.30 -0.99 -10.84
N ILE A 65 -21.66 -1.76 -9.97
CA ILE A 65 -21.04 -3.04 -10.34
C ILE A 65 -22.08 -4.16 -10.26
N GLU A 66 -22.27 -4.81 -11.39
CA GLU A 66 -23.22 -5.90 -11.50
C GLU A 66 -22.55 -7.19 -11.95
N PHE A 67 -22.71 -8.25 -11.14
CA PHE A 67 -22.47 -9.62 -11.55
C PHE A 67 -23.81 -10.25 -11.95
N LYS A 68 -24.09 -10.32 -13.25
CA LYS A 68 -25.35 -10.87 -13.78
C LYS A 68 -25.48 -12.36 -13.48
N GLY A 69 -26.68 -12.89 -13.50
CA GLY A 69 -26.90 -14.31 -13.26
C GLY A 69 -26.09 -15.23 -14.17
N LYS A 70 -25.85 -14.80 -15.44
CA LYS A 70 -25.00 -15.53 -16.39
C LYS A 70 -23.50 -15.53 -16.01
N ASP A 71 -23.04 -14.58 -15.18
CA ASP A 71 -21.66 -14.52 -14.70
C ASP A 71 -21.41 -15.50 -13.55
N ILE A 72 -22.47 -15.95 -12.88
CA ILE A 72 -22.41 -16.90 -11.77
C ILE A 72 -22.53 -18.33 -12.33
N TYR A 73 -21.83 -19.26 -11.71
CA TYR A 73 -21.89 -20.67 -12.10
C TYR A 73 -23.29 -21.25 -11.91
N SER A 74 -23.72 -22.05 -12.90
CA SER A 74 -24.93 -22.86 -12.83
C SER A 74 -24.67 -24.26 -13.41
N ASP A 75 -25.57 -25.20 -13.16
CA ASP A 75 -25.50 -26.51 -13.80
C ASP A 75 -25.63 -26.39 -15.33
N HIS A 76 -24.81 -27.13 -16.06
CA HIS A 76 -24.69 -27.10 -17.51
C HIS A 76 -24.99 -28.48 -18.15
N SER A 77 -25.80 -29.30 -17.49
CA SER A 77 -26.15 -30.65 -17.93
C SER A 77 -26.89 -30.70 -19.29
N ASP A 78 -27.47 -29.59 -19.72
CA ASP A 78 -28.15 -29.41 -21.00
C ASP A 78 -27.22 -28.94 -22.15
N GLY A 79 -25.93 -28.73 -21.85
CA GLY A 79 -24.94 -28.28 -22.82
C GLY A 79 -24.60 -29.32 -23.89
N ILE A 80 -24.10 -28.83 -25.03
CA ILE A 80 -23.61 -29.67 -26.13
C ILE A 80 -22.25 -30.28 -25.73
N ASN A 81 -22.19 -31.61 -25.57
CA ASN A 81 -20.96 -32.28 -25.22
C ASN A 81 -20.03 -32.43 -26.43
N ILE A 82 -18.78 -31.98 -26.29
CA ILE A 82 -17.75 -32.02 -27.33
C ILE A 82 -16.49 -32.68 -26.75
N SER A 83 -16.06 -33.76 -27.36
CA SER A 83 -14.75 -34.36 -27.06
C SER A 83 -13.72 -33.89 -28.11
N ILE A 84 -12.64 -33.29 -27.65
CA ILE A 84 -11.54 -32.81 -28.51
C ILE A 84 -10.37 -33.80 -28.51
N SER A 85 -9.75 -33.96 -29.67
CA SER A 85 -8.46 -34.67 -29.87
C SER A 85 -7.83 -34.23 -31.19
N ASP A 86 -6.54 -34.45 -31.36
CA ASP A 86 -5.81 -34.04 -32.58
C ASP A 86 -6.38 -34.68 -33.87
N SER A 87 -7.00 -35.85 -33.75
CA SER A 87 -7.63 -36.58 -34.85
C SER A 87 -9.14 -36.43 -34.93
N ALA A 88 -9.74 -35.67 -34.01
CA ALA A 88 -11.19 -35.49 -34.01
C ALA A 88 -11.65 -34.71 -35.24
N ASP A 89 -12.69 -35.22 -35.89
CA ASP A 89 -13.40 -34.56 -36.98
C ASP A 89 -14.91 -34.74 -36.71
N SER A 90 -15.54 -33.69 -36.22
CA SER A 90 -16.96 -33.69 -35.87
C SER A 90 -17.59 -32.31 -36.12
N ARG A 91 -18.89 -32.35 -36.42
CA ARG A 91 -19.68 -31.14 -36.63
C ARG A 91 -21.03 -31.30 -35.95
N GLY A 92 -21.44 -30.22 -35.26
CA GLY A 92 -22.76 -30.14 -34.64
C GLY A 92 -23.40 -28.80 -34.88
N ALA A 93 -24.51 -28.56 -34.19
CA ALA A 93 -25.15 -27.25 -34.19
C ALA A 93 -24.22 -26.24 -33.51
N GLY A 94 -23.76 -25.25 -34.29
CA GLY A 94 -22.92 -24.16 -33.79
C GLY A 94 -21.45 -24.50 -33.50
N TYR A 95 -20.95 -25.68 -33.91
CA TYR A 95 -19.53 -25.99 -33.75
C TYR A 95 -18.98 -26.90 -34.82
N THR A 96 -17.66 -26.84 -34.97
CA THR A 96 -16.89 -27.76 -35.80
C THR A 96 -15.57 -28.12 -35.11
N VAL A 97 -15.22 -29.39 -35.05
CA VAL A 97 -13.88 -29.87 -34.65
C VAL A 97 -13.21 -30.43 -35.87
N SER A 98 -12.06 -29.92 -36.29
CA SER A 98 -11.27 -30.45 -37.40
C SER A 98 -9.84 -29.91 -37.33
N GLY A 99 -8.85 -30.79 -37.63
CA GLY A 99 -7.45 -30.39 -37.74
C GLY A 99 -6.86 -29.74 -36.48
N GLY A 100 -7.19 -30.27 -35.29
CA GLY A 100 -6.72 -29.72 -34.02
C GLY A 100 -7.43 -28.42 -33.61
N LYS A 101 -8.56 -28.07 -34.22
CA LYS A 101 -9.30 -26.86 -33.89
C LYS A 101 -10.75 -27.15 -33.59
N LEU A 102 -11.24 -26.60 -32.49
CA LEU A 102 -12.66 -26.48 -32.19
C LEU A 102 -13.08 -25.03 -32.48
N THR A 103 -14.00 -24.85 -33.45
CA THR A 103 -14.57 -23.54 -33.75
C THR A 103 -16.02 -23.51 -33.33
N ILE A 104 -16.38 -22.56 -32.48
CA ILE A 104 -17.73 -22.26 -32.02
C ILE A 104 -18.27 -21.09 -32.85
N THR A 105 -19.45 -21.25 -33.45
CA THR A 105 -20.02 -20.28 -34.40
C THR A 105 -21.43 -19.79 -34.06
N SER A 106 -21.99 -20.21 -32.91
CA SER A 106 -23.28 -19.71 -32.45
C SER A 106 -23.33 -19.58 -30.94
N ASP A 107 -24.35 -18.89 -30.43
CA ASP A 107 -24.73 -18.90 -29.02
C ASP A 107 -24.98 -20.32 -28.50
N GLY A 108 -24.82 -20.49 -27.21
CA GLY A 108 -25.07 -21.76 -26.54
C GLY A 108 -24.06 -22.15 -25.49
N THR A 109 -24.31 -23.32 -24.89
CA THR A 109 -23.45 -23.93 -23.88
C THR A 109 -22.75 -25.16 -24.46
N TYR A 110 -21.43 -25.16 -24.42
CA TYR A 110 -20.57 -26.21 -24.96
C TYR A 110 -19.74 -26.83 -23.85
N VAL A 111 -20.00 -28.10 -23.55
CA VAL A 111 -19.24 -28.87 -22.53
C VAL A 111 -18.08 -29.58 -23.23
N ILE A 112 -16.87 -29.13 -22.95
CA ILE A 112 -15.68 -29.50 -23.69
C ILE A 112 -14.79 -30.34 -22.79
N SER A 113 -14.31 -31.47 -23.30
CA SER A 113 -13.34 -32.34 -22.63
C SER A 113 -12.35 -32.94 -23.61
N GLY A 114 -11.18 -33.35 -23.14
CA GLY A 114 -10.16 -34.00 -23.94
C GLY A 114 -8.92 -33.14 -24.16
N LYS A 115 -8.14 -33.48 -25.18
CA LYS A 115 -6.79 -32.91 -25.36
C LYS A 115 -6.52 -32.51 -26.81
N PHE A 116 -5.89 -31.34 -26.97
CA PHE A 116 -5.13 -30.99 -28.16
C PHE A 116 -3.64 -30.94 -27.83
N SER A 117 -2.83 -31.72 -28.52
CA SER A 117 -1.36 -31.71 -28.37
C SER A 117 -0.72 -30.51 -29.07
N ASP A 118 -1.38 -29.92 -30.05
CA ASP A 118 -1.08 -28.63 -30.69
C ASP A 118 -2.34 -28.13 -31.39
N GLY A 119 -3.19 -27.42 -30.63
CA GLY A 119 -4.50 -27.01 -31.12
C GLY A 119 -5.13 -25.85 -30.37
N GLN A 120 -6.39 -25.54 -30.74
CA GLN A 120 -7.01 -24.30 -30.33
C GLN A 120 -8.54 -24.43 -30.22
N ILE A 121 -9.15 -23.75 -29.27
CA ILE A 121 -10.57 -23.42 -29.25
C ILE A 121 -10.75 -21.99 -29.77
N ILE A 122 -11.57 -21.80 -30.77
CA ILE A 122 -11.89 -20.49 -31.38
C ILE A 122 -13.37 -20.21 -31.17
N VAL A 123 -13.72 -19.05 -30.63
CA VAL A 123 -15.09 -18.53 -30.62
C VAL A 123 -15.19 -17.44 -31.69
N GLU A 124 -16.02 -17.67 -32.69
CA GLU A 124 -16.31 -16.76 -33.80
C GLU A 124 -17.83 -16.79 -34.05
N ALA A 125 -18.59 -16.36 -33.06
CA ALA A 125 -20.03 -16.32 -33.04
C ALA A 125 -20.56 -14.92 -33.45
N PRO A 126 -21.88 -14.76 -33.71
CA PRO A 126 -22.45 -13.43 -33.91
C PRO A 126 -22.19 -12.50 -32.73
N LYS A 127 -22.14 -11.17 -33.00
CA LYS A 127 -21.85 -10.15 -31.98
C LYS A 127 -22.86 -10.10 -30.82
N GLU A 128 -24.06 -10.64 -31.04
CA GLU A 128 -25.13 -10.70 -30.03
C GLU A 128 -25.14 -12.03 -29.27
N ALA A 129 -24.20 -12.95 -29.58
CA ALA A 129 -24.17 -14.29 -29.04
C ALA A 129 -23.52 -14.32 -27.63
N ASP A 130 -24.18 -14.97 -26.69
CA ASP A 130 -23.58 -15.42 -25.43
C ASP A 130 -23.06 -16.84 -25.60
N VAL A 131 -21.76 -17.04 -25.48
CA VAL A 131 -21.13 -18.35 -25.61
C VAL A 131 -20.60 -18.81 -24.26
N ARG A 132 -21.01 -19.99 -23.81
CA ARG A 132 -20.50 -20.61 -22.62
C ARG A 132 -19.60 -21.81 -22.95
N LEU A 133 -18.35 -21.73 -22.53
CA LEU A 133 -17.37 -22.81 -22.61
C LEU A 133 -17.27 -23.47 -21.25
N VAL A 134 -17.84 -24.65 -21.09
CA VAL A 134 -17.73 -25.44 -19.87
C VAL A 134 -16.50 -26.34 -20.02
N LEU A 135 -15.43 -26.04 -19.32
CA LEU A 135 -14.17 -26.79 -19.41
C LEU A 135 -14.21 -27.96 -18.43
N ALA A 136 -14.55 -29.14 -18.96
CA ALA A 136 -14.76 -30.36 -18.19
C ALA A 136 -13.57 -31.34 -18.33
N GLY A 137 -12.36 -30.89 -18.08
CA GLY A 137 -11.12 -31.62 -18.23
C GLY A 137 -10.51 -31.46 -19.61
N VAL A 138 -10.12 -30.23 -19.97
CA VAL A 138 -9.36 -29.92 -21.18
C VAL A 138 -7.87 -29.79 -20.90
N ASP A 139 -7.04 -30.30 -21.83
CA ASP A 139 -5.60 -30.11 -21.83
C ASP A 139 -5.19 -29.63 -23.23
N ILE A 140 -4.89 -28.33 -23.36
CA ILE A 140 -4.64 -27.70 -24.65
C ILE A 140 -3.28 -27.01 -24.64
N TYR A 141 -2.40 -27.48 -25.48
CA TYR A 141 -1.17 -26.81 -25.89
C TYR A 141 -1.36 -26.18 -27.25
N CYS A 142 -0.87 -24.97 -27.47
CA CYS A 142 -0.88 -24.28 -28.76
C CYS A 142 0.47 -23.61 -29.03
N SER A 143 1.17 -24.11 -30.04
CA SER A 143 2.51 -23.61 -30.41
C SER A 143 2.49 -22.31 -31.22
N TYR A 144 1.33 -21.87 -31.71
CA TYR A 144 1.21 -20.84 -32.72
C TYR A 144 0.24 -19.71 -32.39
N SER A 145 -0.52 -19.78 -31.29
CA SER A 145 -1.49 -18.76 -30.85
C SER A 145 -2.03 -19.10 -29.47
N ALA A 146 -3.11 -18.43 -29.03
CA ALA A 146 -3.83 -18.73 -27.79
C ALA A 146 -4.51 -20.11 -27.85
N PRO A 147 -4.38 -20.99 -26.86
CA PRO A 147 -5.21 -22.18 -26.69
C PRO A 147 -6.71 -21.90 -26.73
N ILE A 148 -7.16 -20.80 -26.16
CA ILE A 148 -8.54 -20.31 -26.29
C ILE A 148 -8.52 -18.88 -26.83
N LEU A 149 -9.10 -18.69 -28.01
CA LEU A 149 -9.19 -17.41 -28.71
C LEU A 149 -10.63 -17.03 -28.98
N VAL A 150 -11.09 -15.94 -28.37
CA VAL A 150 -12.37 -15.32 -28.67
C VAL A 150 -12.17 -14.19 -29.67
N LYS A 151 -12.69 -14.34 -30.88
CA LYS A 151 -12.62 -13.35 -31.93
C LYS A 151 -13.84 -12.45 -31.98
N CYS A 152 -15.03 -13.03 -31.73
CA CYS A 152 -16.30 -12.33 -31.79
C CYS A 152 -17.38 -13.07 -31.00
N ALA A 153 -18.12 -12.35 -30.17
CA ALA A 153 -19.34 -12.71 -29.45
C ALA A 153 -19.91 -11.42 -28.80
N ASP A 154 -21.04 -11.46 -28.11
CA ASP A 154 -21.37 -10.42 -27.12
C ASP A 154 -20.55 -10.64 -25.85
N LYS A 155 -20.54 -11.91 -25.41
CA LYS A 155 -19.85 -12.33 -24.20
C LYS A 155 -19.44 -13.79 -24.25
N VAL A 156 -18.27 -14.09 -23.70
CA VAL A 156 -17.85 -15.45 -23.44
C VAL A 156 -17.78 -15.73 -21.95
N ILE A 157 -18.34 -16.88 -21.54
CA ILE A 157 -18.31 -17.34 -20.16
C ILE A 157 -17.55 -18.67 -20.12
N VAL A 158 -16.42 -18.70 -19.40
CA VAL A 158 -15.66 -19.90 -19.10
C VAL A 158 -16.14 -20.44 -17.76
N SER A 159 -16.77 -21.61 -17.77
CA SER A 159 -17.26 -22.29 -16.57
C SER A 159 -16.40 -23.47 -16.21
N LEU A 160 -16.01 -23.56 -14.95
CA LEU A 160 -15.14 -24.60 -14.38
C LEU A 160 -15.97 -25.49 -13.45
N PRO A 161 -16.49 -26.64 -13.93
CA PRO A 161 -17.24 -27.57 -13.08
C PRO A 161 -16.45 -28.05 -11.89
N GLU A 162 -17.15 -28.37 -10.80
CA GLU A 162 -16.54 -28.97 -9.62
C GLU A 162 -15.69 -30.21 -9.97
N GLY A 163 -14.46 -30.26 -9.47
CA GLY A 163 -13.54 -31.37 -9.69
C GLY A 163 -12.94 -31.41 -11.10
N SER A 164 -13.28 -30.47 -12.00
CA SER A 164 -12.58 -30.40 -13.29
C SER A 164 -11.17 -29.83 -13.12
N GLU A 165 -10.23 -30.40 -13.84
CA GLU A 165 -8.85 -29.91 -13.99
C GLU A 165 -8.60 -29.58 -15.44
N ASN A 166 -8.28 -28.33 -15.71
CA ASN A 166 -8.08 -27.79 -17.06
C ASN A 166 -6.70 -27.16 -17.18
N SER A 167 -6.05 -27.35 -18.34
CA SER A 167 -4.72 -26.82 -18.62
C SER A 167 -4.69 -26.11 -19.96
N LEU A 168 -4.13 -24.92 -20.00
CA LEU A 168 -3.87 -24.13 -21.19
C LEU A 168 -2.40 -23.74 -21.21
N GLU A 169 -1.69 -24.08 -22.27
CA GLU A 169 -0.30 -23.68 -22.47
C GLU A 169 -0.12 -23.12 -23.89
N ASP A 170 0.44 -21.93 -24.00
CA ASP A 170 0.91 -21.38 -25.26
C ASP A 170 2.44 -21.25 -25.28
N LYS A 171 2.97 -20.95 -26.47
CA LYS A 171 4.43 -20.81 -26.65
C LYS A 171 4.83 -19.58 -27.44
N ALA A 172 3.89 -18.92 -28.08
CA ALA A 172 4.18 -17.80 -28.95
C ALA A 172 3.00 -16.83 -29.05
N GLU A 173 3.35 -15.57 -29.15
CA GLU A 173 2.43 -14.51 -29.57
C GLU A 173 2.03 -14.73 -31.03
N SER A 174 0.88 -14.24 -31.40
CA SER A 174 0.42 -14.26 -32.80
C SER A 174 -0.35 -12.98 -33.14
N THR A 175 -0.49 -12.73 -34.44
CA THR A 175 -1.24 -11.57 -34.92
C THR A 175 -2.30 -12.05 -35.91
N LEU A 176 -3.53 -11.60 -35.71
CA LEU A 176 -4.62 -11.88 -36.64
C LEU A 176 -4.43 -11.09 -37.94
N SER A 177 -5.18 -11.50 -38.99
CA SER A 177 -5.12 -10.84 -40.31
C SER A 177 -5.55 -9.37 -40.29
N ASP A 178 -6.30 -8.94 -39.27
CA ASP A 178 -6.70 -7.56 -39.07
C ASP A 178 -5.68 -6.74 -38.24
N GLY A 179 -4.53 -7.33 -37.92
CA GLY A 179 -3.48 -6.67 -37.12
C GLY A 179 -3.67 -6.79 -35.61
N THR A 180 -4.70 -7.48 -35.12
CA THR A 180 -4.90 -7.69 -33.67
C THR A 180 -3.82 -8.64 -33.12
N GLU A 181 -3.08 -8.19 -32.14
CA GLU A 181 -2.11 -9.02 -31.40
C GLU A 181 -2.84 -9.92 -30.41
N ILE A 182 -2.46 -11.19 -30.42
CA ILE A 182 -2.90 -12.21 -29.47
C ILE A 182 -1.78 -12.42 -28.47
N THR A 183 -2.01 -11.97 -27.24
CA THR A 183 -0.98 -11.86 -26.21
C THR A 183 -1.17 -12.81 -25.04
N ALA A 184 -2.26 -13.59 -24.98
CA ALA A 184 -2.59 -14.41 -23.83
C ALA A 184 -2.96 -15.84 -24.19
N ALA A 185 -2.73 -16.78 -23.27
CA ALA A 185 -3.17 -18.17 -23.43
C ALA A 185 -4.72 -18.29 -23.46
N LEU A 186 -5.42 -17.47 -22.69
CA LEU A 186 -6.86 -17.24 -22.82
C LEU A 186 -7.07 -15.80 -23.29
N HIS A 187 -7.27 -15.61 -24.58
CA HIS A 187 -7.40 -14.27 -25.19
C HIS A 187 -8.82 -14.02 -25.68
N SER A 188 -9.44 -12.95 -25.18
CA SER A 188 -10.76 -12.49 -25.63
C SER A 188 -10.71 -11.06 -26.15
N ARG A 189 -11.32 -10.82 -27.32
CA ARG A 189 -11.58 -9.46 -27.84
C ARG A 189 -12.84 -8.84 -27.25
N GLU A 190 -13.66 -9.67 -26.60
CA GLU A 190 -14.98 -9.33 -26.08
C GLU A 190 -15.02 -9.53 -24.57
N SER A 191 -16.11 -9.13 -23.92
CA SER A 191 -16.32 -9.36 -22.49
C SER A 191 -16.15 -10.83 -22.11
N LEU A 192 -15.36 -11.10 -21.08
CA LEU A 192 -15.04 -12.43 -20.58
C LEU A 192 -15.46 -12.59 -19.13
N SER A 193 -16.12 -13.71 -18.82
CA SER A 193 -16.38 -14.11 -17.43
C SER A 193 -15.82 -15.50 -17.15
N ILE A 194 -15.26 -15.69 -15.94
CA ILE A 194 -14.79 -16.99 -15.44
C ILE A 194 -15.52 -17.30 -14.15
N ASN A 195 -16.06 -18.53 -14.04
CA ASN A 195 -16.82 -18.96 -12.87
C ASN A 195 -16.67 -20.46 -12.60
N GLY A 196 -17.23 -20.93 -11.48
CA GLY A 196 -17.22 -22.33 -11.06
C GLY A 196 -16.32 -22.57 -9.87
N THR A 197 -16.01 -23.85 -9.63
CA THR A 197 -15.16 -24.29 -8.50
C THR A 197 -14.03 -25.23 -8.96
N GLY A 198 -13.99 -25.59 -10.25
CA GLY A 198 -12.92 -26.37 -10.86
C GLY A 198 -11.62 -25.58 -11.00
N THR A 199 -10.59 -26.25 -11.50
CA THR A 199 -9.24 -25.71 -11.64
C THR A 199 -8.93 -25.35 -13.09
N LEU A 200 -8.30 -24.19 -13.29
CA LEU A 200 -7.73 -23.73 -14.55
C LEU A 200 -6.25 -23.40 -14.33
N ASN A 201 -5.38 -24.19 -14.91
CA ASN A 201 -3.93 -23.98 -14.92
C ASN A 201 -3.51 -23.35 -16.23
N ILE A 202 -2.81 -22.24 -16.19
CA ILE A 202 -2.36 -21.49 -17.36
C ILE A 202 -0.85 -21.32 -17.29
N LYS A 203 -0.20 -21.64 -18.43
CA LYS A 203 1.21 -21.34 -18.64
C LYS A 203 1.38 -20.57 -19.93
N ALA A 204 1.73 -19.31 -19.80
CA ALA A 204 1.69 -18.35 -20.90
C ALA A 204 3.09 -17.87 -21.30
N ALA A 205 3.30 -17.77 -22.61
CA ALA A 205 4.51 -17.18 -23.20
C ALA A 205 4.52 -15.65 -23.05
N LYS A 206 3.37 -15.04 -22.81
CA LYS A 206 3.20 -13.63 -22.48
C LYS A 206 2.15 -13.49 -21.37
N ASP A 207 0.93 -13.00 -21.66
CA ASP A 207 -0.11 -12.82 -20.65
C ASP A 207 -0.84 -14.15 -20.38
N GLY A 208 -1.34 -14.33 -19.16
CA GLY A 208 -2.14 -15.50 -18.81
C GLY A 208 -3.55 -15.42 -19.40
N ILE A 209 -4.30 -14.41 -18.99
CA ILE A 209 -5.70 -14.14 -19.40
C ILE A 209 -5.81 -12.69 -19.83
N THR A 210 -6.32 -12.44 -21.05
CA THR A 210 -6.60 -11.09 -21.53
C THR A 210 -8.02 -10.98 -22.06
N SER A 211 -8.76 -9.97 -21.59
CA SER A 211 -9.97 -9.45 -22.24
C SER A 211 -9.71 -8.03 -22.74
N LYS A 212 -10.05 -7.76 -24.00
CA LYS A 212 -9.98 -6.40 -24.58
C LYS A 212 -11.19 -5.52 -24.22
N ASP A 213 -12.06 -6.02 -23.36
CA ASP A 213 -13.21 -5.37 -22.78
C ASP A 213 -13.22 -5.66 -21.26
N THR A 214 -14.36 -5.95 -20.65
CA THR A 214 -14.50 -6.27 -19.22
C THR A 214 -14.15 -7.73 -18.95
N LEU A 215 -13.28 -7.96 -17.97
CA LEU A 215 -13.00 -9.27 -17.39
C LEU A 215 -13.69 -9.41 -16.04
N LYS A 216 -14.49 -10.48 -15.87
CA LYS A 216 -15.12 -10.84 -14.59
C LYS A 216 -14.66 -12.21 -14.11
N ILE A 217 -14.34 -12.31 -12.82
CA ILE A 217 -14.06 -13.59 -12.15
C ILE A 217 -14.99 -13.70 -10.95
N THR A 218 -15.83 -14.74 -10.94
CA THR A 218 -16.79 -14.97 -9.85
C THR A 218 -16.57 -16.28 -9.11
N GLY A 219 -15.48 -16.97 -9.40
CA GLY A 219 -15.06 -18.21 -8.75
C GLY A 219 -14.05 -18.98 -9.58
N GLY A 220 -13.66 -20.15 -9.08
CA GLY A 220 -12.67 -21.03 -9.67
C GLY A 220 -11.33 -21.04 -8.91
N VAL A 221 -10.54 -22.08 -9.15
CA VAL A 221 -9.13 -22.15 -8.76
C VAL A 221 -8.31 -21.85 -10.02
N ILE A 222 -7.70 -20.69 -10.06
CA ILE A 222 -6.99 -20.18 -11.25
C ILE A 222 -5.51 -20.06 -10.89
N ASN A 223 -4.66 -20.80 -11.57
CA ASN A 223 -3.21 -20.78 -11.38
C ASN A 223 -2.55 -20.32 -12.69
N ILE A 224 -1.75 -19.26 -12.61
CA ILE A 224 -1.12 -18.62 -13.78
C ILE A 224 0.39 -18.55 -13.59
N GLU A 225 1.12 -19.03 -14.60
CA GLU A 225 2.54 -18.74 -14.83
C GLU A 225 2.63 -17.93 -16.13
N ALA A 226 2.97 -16.65 -16.06
CA ALA A 226 3.05 -15.75 -17.22
C ALA A 226 4.44 -15.12 -17.37
N LYS A 227 4.86 -14.89 -18.63
CA LYS A 227 6.12 -14.21 -18.93
C LYS A 227 5.98 -12.70 -19.08
N ASP A 228 4.75 -12.22 -19.06
CA ASP A 228 4.36 -10.82 -18.97
C ASP A 228 3.26 -10.72 -17.91
N ASP A 229 2.08 -10.20 -18.21
CA ASP A 229 1.03 -9.97 -17.24
C ASP A 229 0.22 -11.24 -16.92
N GLY A 230 -0.27 -11.37 -15.68
CA GLY A 230 -1.09 -12.50 -15.27
C GLY A 230 -2.51 -12.42 -15.81
N ILE A 231 -3.24 -11.38 -15.43
CA ILE A 231 -4.67 -11.17 -15.73
C ILE A 231 -4.86 -9.72 -16.21
N VAL A 232 -5.34 -9.55 -17.44
CA VAL A 232 -5.56 -8.23 -18.05
C VAL A 232 -7.01 -8.06 -18.48
N GLY A 233 -7.66 -7.02 -17.98
CA GLY A 233 -8.94 -6.55 -18.51
C GLY A 233 -8.81 -5.12 -19.01
N LYS A 234 -8.95 -4.86 -20.32
CA LYS A 234 -8.73 -3.50 -20.85
C LYS A 234 -9.61 -2.50 -20.13
N ASP A 235 -10.92 -2.70 -20.19
CA ASP A 235 -11.86 -1.72 -19.63
C ASP A 235 -11.95 -1.83 -18.10
N ARG A 236 -12.00 -3.04 -17.58
CA ARG A 236 -12.02 -3.27 -16.13
C ARG A 236 -11.79 -4.74 -15.76
N VAL A 237 -11.27 -4.95 -14.57
CA VAL A 237 -11.21 -6.27 -13.94
C VAL A 237 -12.12 -6.25 -12.72
N LEU A 238 -13.10 -7.15 -12.70
CA LEU A 238 -14.09 -7.28 -11.63
C LEU A 238 -14.00 -8.68 -11.03
N ILE A 239 -13.57 -8.78 -9.78
CA ILE A 239 -13.41 -10.07 -9.08
C ILE A 239 -14.37 -10.11 -7.89
N LYS A 240 -15.30 -11.08 -7.94
CA LYS A 240 -16.24 -11.33 -6.85
C LYS A 240 -15.68 -12.32 -5.84
N ASP A 241 -15.10 -13.40 -6.33
CA ASP A 241 -14.56 -14.52 -5.54
C ASP A 241 -13.64 -15.37 -6.42
N GLY A 242 -12.88 -16.27 -5.82
CA GLY A 242 -11.99 -17.24 -6.45
C GLY A 242 -10.72 -17.45 -5.65
N LYS A 243 -10.03 -18.55 -5.97
CA LYS A 243 -8.65 -18.77 -5.48
C LYS A 243 -7.70 -18.53 -6.64
N ILE A 244 -6.98 -17.44 -6.60
CA ILE A 244 -6.16 -16.95 -7.72
C ILE A 244 -4.69 -16.95 -7.31
N THR A 245 -3.89 -17.74 -8.01
CA THR A 245 -2.43 -17.76 -7.85
C THR A 245 -1.79 -17.23 -9.14
N VAL A 246 -0.99 -16.20 -9.03
CA VAL A 246 -0.29 -15.59 -10.17
C VAL A 246 1.21 -15.55 -9.89
N ASN A 247 1.98 -16.09 -10.83
CA ASN A 247 3.41 -15.88 -10.94
C ASN A 247 3.67 -15.23 -12.30
N ALA A 248 3.99 -13.95 -12.32
CA ALA A 248 4.16 -13.16 -13.54
C ALA A 248 5.49 -12.39 -13.54
N VAL A 249 6.04 -12.13 -14.73
CA VAL A 249 7.22 -11.26 -14.89
C VAL A 249 6.79 -9.80 -15.04
N GLY A 250 5.62 -9.56 -15.64
CA GLY A 250 4.94 -8.26 -15.66
C GLY A 250 4.07 -8.06 -14.42
N ASP A 251 2.88 -7.49 -14.63
CA ASP A 251 1.93 -7.23 -13.56
C ASP A 251 1.05 -8.46 -13.26
N GLY A 252 0.57 -8.57 -12.03
CA GLY A 252 -0.26 -9.70 -11.62
C GLY A 252 -1.69 -9.59 -12.15
N ILE A 253 -2.39 -8.52 -11.81
CA ILE A 253 -3.76 -8.20 -12.23
C ILE A 253 -3.79 -6.75 -12.70
N LYS A 254 -4.27 -6.50 -13.93
CA LYS A 254 -4.13 -5.20 -14.56
C LYS A 254 -5.39 -4.74 -15.30
N SER A 255 -5.73 -3.46 -15.20
CA SER A 255 -6.65 -2.80 -16.12
C SER A 255 -5.94 -1.68 -16.87
N THR A 256 -6.24 -1.49 -18.18
CA THR A 256 -5.37 -0.71 -19.07
C THR A 256 -6.06 0.39 -19.86
N ASN A 257 -7.38 0.63 -19.67
CA ASN A 257 -8.07 1.67 -20.41
C ASN A 257 -7.68 3.07 -19.91
N SER A 258 -6.91 3.79 -20.73
CA SER A 258 -6.50 5.18 -20.49
C SER A 258 -7.30 6.20 -21.28
N GLU A 259 -8.24 5.74 -22.12
CA GLU A 259 -9.00 6.60 -23.05
C GLU A 259 -10.28 7.14 -22.41
N ASP A 260 -10.90 6.36 -21.53
CA ASP A 260 -12.12 6.70 -20.81
C ASP A 260 -11.90 6.63 -19.30
N ALA A 261 -11.96 7.76 -18.62
CA ALA A 261 -11.74 7.85 -17.17
C ALA A 261 -12.78 7.10 -16.32
N SER A 262 -13.89 6.65 -16.90
CA SER A 262 -14.88 5.78 -16.25
C SER A 262 -14.55 4.29 -16.37
N LEU A 263 -13.50 3.97 -17.09
CA LEU A 263 -12.97 2.63 -17.31
C LEU A 263 -11.54 2.53 -16.74
N GLY A 264 -10.84 1.44 -17.02
CA GLY A 264 -9.47 1.23 -16.55
C GLY A 264 -9.37 0.95 -15.04
N TYR A 265 -10.43 0.47 -14.41
CA TYR A 265 -10.44 0.22 -12.98
C TYR A 265 -10.45 -1.25 -12.59
N VAL A 266 -10.01 -1.52 -11.37
CA VAL A 266 -10.05 -2.84 -10.72
C VAL A 266 -10.99 -2.79 -9.53
N TYR A 267 -11.92 -3.75 -9.46
CA TYR A 267 -12.79 -3.98 -8.31
C TYR A 267 -12.66 -5.40 -7.79
N ILE A 268 -12.42 -5.55 -6.49
CA ILE A 268 -12.33 -6.85 -5.81
C ILE A 268 -13.28 -6.86 -4.61
N GLU A 269 -14.29 -7.75 -4.66
CA GLU A 269 -15.25 -7.96 -3.58
C GLU A 269 -14.73 -8.98 -2.56
N GLY A 270 -14.01 -10.00 -3.02
CA GLY A 270 -13.49 -11.08 -2.20
C GLY A 270 -12.59 -12.03 -2.98
N GLY A 271 -12.23 -13.16 -2.36
CA GLY A 271 -11.36 -14.18 -2.93
C GLY A 271 -10.07 -14.37 -2.13
N VAL A 272 -9.26 -15.33 -2.56
CA VAL A 272 -7.94 -15.64 -1.98
C VAL A 272 -6.89 -15.51 -3.05
N PHE A 273 -5.91 -14.65 -2.82
CA PHE A 273 -4.89 -14.26 -3.79
C PHE A 273 -3.50 -14.58 -3.28
N SER A 274 -2.70 -15.23 -4.13
CA SER A 274 -1.26 -15.38 -3.94
C SER A 274 -0.58 -14.85 -5.20
N ILE A 275 0.03 -13.67 -5.12
CA ILE A 275 0.57 -12.96 -6.27
C ILE A 275 2.07 -12.74 -6.08
N THR A 276 2.86 -13.26 -7.01
CA THR A 276 4.31 -13.01 -7.07
C THR A 276 4.63 -12.45 -8.45
N THR A 277 5.21 -11.26 -8.49
CA THR A 277 5.51 -10.53 -9.74
C THR A 277 6.87 -9.86 -9.69
N ASP A 278 7.46 -9.60 -10.86
CA ASP A 278 8.57 -8.66 -10.96
C ASP A 278 8.04 -7.22 -11.15
N GLY A 279 6.85 -7.05 -11.74
CA GLY A 279 6.08 -5.81 -11.86
C GLY A 279 5.14 -5.56 -10.68
N ASP A 280 4.08 -4.77 -10.92
CA ASP A 280 3.06 -4.45 -9.91
C ASP A 280 2.12 -5.65 -9.66
N ALA A 281 1.70 -5.88 -8.41
CA ALA A 281 0.83 -7.03 -8.17
C ALA A 281 -0.61 -6.76 -8.65
N ILE A 282 -1.14 -5.57 -8.35
CA ILE A 282 -2.44 -5.12 -8.88
C ILE A 282 -2.28 -3.68 -9.38
N ASP A 283 -2.45 -3.46 -10.69
CA ASP A 283 -2.33 -2.16 -11.34
C ASP A 283 -3.66 -1.74 -11.99
N ALA A 284 -4.23 -0.65 -11.54
CA ALA A 284 -5.41 -0.04 -12.12
C ALA A 284 -5.04 1.26 -12.84
N GLN A 285 -5.27 1.32 -14.14
CA GLN A 285 -4.98 2.53 -14.94
C GLN A 285 -5.65 3.79 -14.37
N THR A 286 -6.86 3.63 -13.81
CA THR A 286 -7.60 4.75 -13.22
C THR A 286 -7.80 4.56 -11.71
N SER A 287 -8.70 3.69 -11.27
CA SER A 287 -9.07 3.56 -9.88
C SER A 287 -9.16 2.12 -9.42
N MET A 288 -8.98 1.89 -8.13
CA MET A 288 -9.06 0.58 -7.51
C MET A 288 -9.99 0.64 -6.29
N LEU A 289 -10.86 -0.36 -6.15
CA LEU A 289 -11.64 -0.57 -4.94
C LEU A 289 -11.52 -2.04 -4.50
N ILE A 290 -11.02 -2.25 -3.29
CA ILE A 290 -10.98 -3.57 -2.66
C ILE A 290 -11.84 -3.53 -1.40
N SER A 291 -12.91 -4.34 -1.40
CA SER A 291 -13.85 -4.41 -0.29
C SER A 291 -13.71 -5.67 0.57
N GLY A 292 -12.92 -6.65 0.14
CA GLY A 292 -12.66 -7.89 0.86
C GLY A 292 -11.61 -8.75 0.19
N GLY A 293 -11.37 -9.94 0.73
CA GLY A 293 -10.40 -10.90 0.23
C GLY A 293 -9.18 -11.08 1.13
N GLU A 294 -8.41 -12.14 0.85
CA GLU A 294 -7.13 -12.45 1.51
C GLU A 294 -6.02 -12.37 0.47
N PHE A 295 -4.99 -11.58 0.75
CA PHE A 295 -3.91 -11.29 -0.19
C PHE A 295 -2.56 -11.62 0.43
N ASP A 296 -1.78 -12.46 -0.28
CA ASP A 296 -0.37 -12.70 -0.05
C ASP A 296 0.39 -12.21 -1.29
N ILE A 297 1.08 -11.10 -1.17
CA ILE A 297 1.66 -10.34 -2.29
C ILE A 297 3.17 -10.21 -2.11
N LYS A 298 3.89 -10.55 -3.18
CA LYS A 298 5.32 -10.28 -3.29
C LYS A 298 5.66 -9.69 -4.66
N THR A 299 6.27 -8.50 -4.68
CA THR A 299 6.65 -7.81 -5.92
C THR A 299 8.13 -7.47 -5.97
N GLY A 300 8.75 -7.52 -7.15
CA GLY A 300 10.15 -7.17 -7.36
C GLY A 300 11.15 -7.99 -6.54
N GLY A 301 10.76 -9.18 -6.07
CA GLY A 301 11.59 -10.00 -5.17
C GLY A 301 11.51 -9.60 -3.70
N GLY A 302 10.64 -8.64 -3.33
CA GLY A 302 10.34 -8.22 -1.97
C GLY A 302 11.20 -7.08 -1.44
N SER A 303 10.87 -6.61 -0.25
CA SER A 303 11.43 -5.44 0.42
C SER A 303 12.95 -5.48 0.68
N ALA A 304 13.59 -6.62 0.46
CA ALA A 304 15.05 -6.73 0.51
C ALA A 304 15.73 -6.26 -0.80
N ASN A 305 14.97 -6.24 -1.91
CA ASN A 305 15.41 -5.80 -3.23
C ASN A 305 14.90 -4.39 -3.51
N VAL A 306 15.56 -3.41 -2.91
CA VAL A 306 15.19 -1.99 -3.10
C VAL A 306 15.38 -1.61 -4.57
N THR A 307 14.31 -1.20 -5.24
CA THR A 307 14.34 -0.72 -6.62
C THR A 307 14.50 0.80 -6.69
N SER A 308 14.30 1.51 -5.57
CA SER A 308 14.31 2.96 -5.55
C SER A 308 15.72 3.53 -5.73
N SER A 309 15.76 4.59 -6.51
CA SER A 309 16.93 5.48 -6.70
C SER A 309 17.30 6.28 -5.43
N GLY A 310 16.61 6.04 -4.31
CA GLY A 310 16.68 6.83 -3.08
C GLY A 310 17.76 6.46 -2.07
N GLN A 311 18.45 5.34 -2.18
CA GLN A 311 19.54 5.04 -1.27
C GLN A 311 20.80 5.87 -1.56
N MET A 312 20.79 7.13 -1.18
CA MET A 312 22.03 7.81 -0.82
C MET A 312 22.38 7.48 0.63
N GLN A 313 23.29 6.54 0.77
CA GLN A 313 23.99 6.23 2.01
C GLN A 313 24.37 7.52 2.75
N GLY A 314 23.82 7.74 3.94
CA GLY A 314 24.08 8.90 4.79
C GLY A 314 25.57 9.17 4.95
N GLY A 315 26.08 10.07 4.15
CA GLY A 315 27.46 10.57 4.14
C GLY A 315 27.48 11.99 4.66
N GLY A 316 28.03 12.13 5.86
CA GLY A 316 28.18 13.36 6.62
C GLY A 316 28.49 14.61 5.77
N PHE A 317 27.86 15.65 6.14
CA PHE A 317 28.14 17.04 5.78
C PHE A 317 29.63 17.34 5.88
N PHE A 318 30.36 17.31 4.78
CA PHE A 318 31.56 18.05 4.40
C PHE A 318 32.33 17.35 3.27
N GLY A 319 32.18 17.92 2.11
CA GLY A 319 33.15 18.05 1.03
C GLY A 319 34.03 16.88 0.63
N ARG A 320 33.69 16.25 -0.51
CA ARG A 320 34.71 15.94 -1.54
C ARG A 320 34.03 15.67 -2.88
N TYR A 321 34.28 16.48 -3.90
CA TYR A 321 33.96 16.13 -5.28
C TYR A 321 34.86 14.97 -5.73
N PRO A 322 34.32 13.86 -6.19
CA PRO A 322 35.06 12.93 -7.03
C PRO A 322 34.72 13.26 -8.50
N THR A 323 35.69 13.85 -9.20
CA THR A 323 35.73 13.79 -10.67
C THR A 323 36.04 12.32 -11.04
N GLY A 324 35.03 11.58 -11.47
CA GLY A 324 35.21 10.23 -12.00
C GLY A 324 33.92 9.81 -12.70
N ASN A 325 34.02 9.46 -13.98
CA ASN A 325 32.94 8.94 -14.81
C ASN A 325 32.11 7.90 -14.06
N GLN A 326 30.90 8.28 -13.67
CA GLN A 326 29.87 7.30 -13.33
C GLN A 326 29.29 6.75 -14.64
N PRO A 327 29.11 5.45 -14.78
CA PRO A 327 28.32 4.91 -15.85
C PRO A 327 26.87 5.38 -15.65
N THR A 328 26.34 6.15 -16.60
CA THR A 328 24.92 6.43 -16.71
C THR A 328 24.20 5.13 -17.04
N SER A 329 23.88 4.33 -16.05
CA SER A 329 22.86 3.30 -16.18
C SER A 329 21.51 4.02 -16.01
N SER A 330 20.89 4.44 -17.12
CA SER A 330 19.45 4.54 -17.20
C SER A 330 18.89 3.13 -17.12
N ALA A 331 18.90 2.50 -15.96
CA ALA A 331 18.05 1.36 -15.69
C ALA A 331 16.63 1.96 -15.68
N ASN A 332 15.80 1.59 -16.64
CA ASN A 332 14.35 1.65 -16.48
C ASN A 332 14.06 0.77 -15.26
N THR A 333 13.87 1.37 -14.11
CA THR A 333 13.40 0.64 -12.93
C THR A 333 11.95 0.29 -13.23
N VAL A 334 11.67 -1.01 -13.36
CA VAL A 334 10.31 -1.53 -13.50
C VAL A 334 9.59 -1.21 -12.18
N SER A 335 8.40 -0.61 -12.24
CA SER A 335 7.53 -0.45 -11.06
C SER A 335 7.26 -1.82 -10.45
N ALA A 336 7.33 -1.93 -9.12
CA ALA A 336 7.13 -3.18 -8.39
C ALA A 336 6.31 -2.94 -7.11
N LYS A 337 5.22 -2.18 -7.28
CA LYS A 337 4.29 -1.81 -6.23
C LYS A 337 3.29 -2.95 -5.96
N ALA A 338 2.81 -3.09 -4.73
CA ALA A 338 1.84 -4.15 -4.47
C ALA A 338 0.43 -3.74 -4.94
N LEU A 339 -0.05 -2.58 -4.58
CA LEU A 339 -1.32 -2.01 -5.04
C LEU A 339 -1.06 -0.64 -5.66
N LYS A 340 -1.41 -0.49 -6.93
CA LYS A 340 -1.20 0.75 -7.67
C LYS A 340 -2.45 1.19 -8.40
N ALA A 341 -2.79 2.47 -8.32
CA ALA A 341 -3.89 3.06 -9.07
C ALA A 341 -3.52 4.46 -9.60
N GLY A 342 -4.05 4.82 -10.76
CA GLY A 342 -3.76 6.13 -11.36
C GLY A 342 -4.43 7.30 -10.66
N ALA A 343 -5.57 7.09 -9.96
CA ALA A 343 -6.33 8.17 -9.35
C ALA A 343 -6.80 7.85 -7.92
N TYR A 344 -7.75 6.92 -7.75
CA TYR A 344 -8.30 6.57 -6.45
C TYR A 344 -7.98 5.13 -6.08
N LEU A 345 -7.51 4.92 -4.85
CA LEU A 345 -7.32 3.62 -4.28
C LEU A 345 -8.09 3.54 -2.97
N ASP A 346 -9.21 2.80 -3.00
CA ASP A 346 -10.14 2.67 -1.90
C ASP A 346 -10.07 1.27 -1.27
N LEU A 347 -9.72 1.20 0.01
CA LEU A 347 -9.60 -0.02 0.78
C LEU A 347 -10.64 -0.03 1.90
N THR A 348 -11.73 -0.77 1.68
CA THR A 348 -12.86 -0.85 2.61
C THR A 348 -12.91 -2.16 3.38
N GLY A 349 -11.97 -3.07 3.10
CA GLY A 349 -11.85 -4.38 3.76
C GLY A 349 -10.67 -5.17 3.23
N GLY A 350 -10.63 -6.45 3.58
CA GLY A 350 -9.57 -7.37 3.17
C GLY A 350 -8.47 -7.57 4.21
N SER A 351 -7.64 -8.57 3.96
CA SER A 351 -6.46 -8.89 4.76
C SER A 351 -5.26 -9.04 3.83
N PHE A 352 -4.23 -8.24 4.06
CA PHE A 352 -3.07 -8.12 3.19
C PHE A 352 -1.79 -8.45 3.93
N THR A 353 -0.99 -9.36 3.34
CA THR A 353 0.41 -9.56 3.66
C THR A 353 1.21 -9.11 2.44
N ILE A 354 2.02 -8.07 2.59
CA ILE A 354 2.74 -7.44 1.49
C ILE A 354 4.24 -7.44 1.76
N ASP A 355 5.01 -7.93 0.78
CA ASP A 355 6.46 -7.83 0.71
C ASP A 355 6.83 -7.26 -0.68
N SER A 356 6.92 -5.93 -0.80
CA SER A 356 7.17 -5.21 -2.06
C SER A 356 8.58 -4.63 -2.13
N ALA A 357 9.15 -4.56 -3.33
CA ALA A 357 10.44 -3.92 -3.55
C ALA A 357 10.34 -2.40 -3.74
N ASP A 358 9.19 -1.92 -4.14
CA ASP A 358 8.75 -0.53 -4.31
C ASP A 358 7.59 -0.29 -3.34
N ASP A 359 6.79 0.78 -3.45
CA ASP A 359 5.70 1.08 -2.51
C ASP A 359 4.75 -0.10 -2.30
N ALA A 360 4.22 -0.21 -1.09
CA ALA A 360 3.20 -1.23 -0.87
C ALA A 360 1.83 -0.78 -1.39
N ILE A 361 1.45 0.47 -1.19
CA ILE A 361 0.17 1.04 -1.64
C ILE A 361 0.46 2.40 -2.26
N HIS A 362 0.13 2.58 -3.54
CA HIS A 362 0.47 3.79 -4.28
C HIS A 362 -0.67 4.32 -5.14
N THR A 363 -0.82 5.65 -5.19
CA THR A 363 -1.68 6.34 -6.18
C THR A 363 -1.18 7.74 -6.50
N ASN A 364 -1.36 8.18 -7.74
CA ASN A 364 -1.03 9.54 -8.16
C ASN A 364 -2.05 10.60 -7.69
N ASP A 365 -3.07 10.24 -6.91
CA ASP A 365 -4.05 11.20 -6.37
C ASP A 365 -4.42 10.87 -4.93
N THR A 366 -5.39 9.97 -4.67
CA THR A 366 -5.96 9.77 -3.34
C THR A 366 -6.00 8.30 -2.91
N VAL A 367 -5.42 7.99 -1.75
CA VAL A 367 -5.63 6.73 -1.03
C VAL A 367 -6.64 6.93 0.09
N ARG A 368 -7.61 6.02 0.21
CA ARG A 368 -8.57 5.95 1.33
C ARG A 368 -8.57 4.57 1.97
N ILE A 369 -8.27 4.51 3.25
CA ILE A 369 -8.30 3.27 4.05
C ILE A 369 -9.37 3.41 5.13
N ASN A 370 -10.48 2.67 4.97
CA ASN A 370 -11.58 2.68 5.92
C ASN A 370 -11.60 1.47 6.83
N ASN A 371 -11.08 0.34 6.37
CA ASN A 371 -11.07 -0.91 7.11
C ASN A 371 -10.02 -1.86 6.50
N GLY A 372 -9.86 -3.06 7.08
CA GLY A 372 -8.92 -4.08 6.62
C GLY A 372 -7.76 -4.30 7.57
N LYS A 373 -6.92 -5.27 7.24
CA LYS A 373 -5.71 -5.61 7.97
C LYS A 373 -4.54 -5.61 7.01
N TYR A 374 -3.49 -4.90 7.37
CA TYR A 374 -2.32 -4.72 6.51
C TYR A 374 -1.05 -5.03 7.30
N ALA A 375 -0.34 -6.07 6.87
CA ALA A 375 1.00 -6.41 7.32
C ALA A 375 1.96 -6.12 6.16
N ILE A 376 2.73 -5.04 6.28
CA ILE A 376 3.51 -4.46 5.19
C ILE A 376 5.00 -4.51 5.53
N SER A 377 5.79 -4.98 4.57
CA SER A 377 7.22 -4.74 4.46
C SER A 377 7.50 -4.26 3.05
N THR A 378 8.17 -3.13 2.91
CA THR A 378 8.43 -2.54 1.60
C THR A 378 9.86 -2.03 1.47
N GLY A 379 10.33 -1.90 0.24
CA GLY A 379 11.63 -1.32 -0.09
C GLY A 379 11.58 0.21 -0.15
N ASP A 380 10.42 0.76 -0.42
CA ASP A 380 10.13 2.20 -0.45
C ASP A 380 9.00 2.53 0.53
N ASP A 381 7.93 3.20 0.15
CA ASP A 381 6.95 3.71 1.11
C ASP A 381 5.86 2.70 1.45
N GLY A 382 5.41 2.76 2.70
CA GLY A 382 4.32 1.90 3.17
C GLY A 382 2.99 2.24 2.49
N VAL A 383 2.64 3.52 2.48
CA VAL A 383 1.48 4.08 1.76
C VAL A 383 1.86 5.43 1.18
N HIS A 384 1.81 5.55 -0.13
CA HIS A 384 2.10 6.78 -0.85
C HIS A 384 0.87 7.27 -1.63
N ALA A 385 0.55 8.55 -1.51
CA ALA A 385 -0.44 9.24 -2.34
C ALA A 385 0.08 10.61 -2.75
N ASP A 386 0.19 10.89 -4.06
CA ASP A 386 0.71 12.20 -4.51
C ASP A 386 -0.05 13.39 -3.91
N LYS A 387 -1.36 13.23 -3.62
CA LYS A 387 -2.17 14.34 -3.13
C LYS A 387 -2.77 14.10 -1.75
N LYS A 388 -3.50 13.00 -1.54
CA LYS A 388 -4.27 12.85 -0.32
C LYS A 388 -4.29 11.43 0.24
N LEU A 389 -4.03 11.31 1.53
CA LEU A 389 -4.18 10.09 2.30
C LEU A 389 -5.25 10.27 3.38
N GLU A 390 -6.31 9.47 3.31
CA GLU A 390 -7.39 9.44 4.29
C GLU A 390 -7.45 8.08 4.99
N ILE A 391 -7.20 8.04 6.29
CA ILE A 391 -7.33 6.82 7.10
C ILE A 391 -8.42 7.04 8.14
N SER A 392 -9.52 6.29 8.01
CA SER A 392 -10.65 6.36 8.94
C SER A 392 -10.85 5.08 9.75
N GLY A 393 -10.11 4.00 9.42
CA GLY A 393 -10.21 2.70 10.09
C GLY A 393 -9.12 1.74 9.64
N GLY A 394 -9.29 0.46 9.99
CA GLY A 394 -8.35 -0.60 9.68
C GLY A 394 -7.20 -0.75 10.67
N ALA A 395 -6.43 -1.82 10.51
CA ALA A 395 -5.24 -2.13 11.29
C ALA A 395 -4.03 -2.24 10.35
N ILE A 396 -3.14 -1.27 10.41
CA ILE A 396 -1.99 -1.12 9.54
C ILE A 396 -0.71 -1.35 10.35
N THR A 397 0.07 -2.34 9.98
CA THR A 397 1.39 -2.58 10.55
C THR A 397 2.42 -2.51 9.43
N ILE A 398 3.26 -1.51 9.46
CA ILE A 398 4.40 -1.33 8.56
C ILE A 398 5.64 -1.72 9.35
N ALA A 399 6.13 -2.93 9.10
CA ALA A 399 7.28 -3.49 9.81
C ALA A 399 8.61 -2.96 9.24
N LYS A 400 8.59 -2.54 7.98
CA LYS A 400 9.72 -1.98 7.25
C LYS A 400 9.22 -1.11 6.10
N SER A 401 9.79 0.10 5.97
CA SER A 401 9.62 1.00 4.82
C SER A 401 10.80 1.98 4.74
N TYR A 402 10.88 2.74 3.67
CA TYR A 402 11.67 3.97 3.62
C TYR A 402 10.90 5.05 4.39
N GLU A 403 9.77 5.53 3.88
CA GLU A 403 8.80 6.30 4.66
C GLU A 403 7.58 5.43 5.03
N GLY A 404 6.93 5.78 6.15
CA GLY A 404 5.78 4.99 6.58
C GLY A 404 4.52 5.33 5.82
N LEU A 405 4.10 6.58 5.91
CA LEU A 405 2.97 7.17 5.21
C LEU A 405 3.42 8.46 4.56
N GLU A 406 3.17 8.64 3.27
CA GLU A 406 3.49 9.85 2.54
C GLU A 406 2.28 10.37 1.76
N ALA A 407 2.01 11.68 1.85
CA ALA A 407 1.07 12.39 0.98
C ALA A 407 1.22 13.91 1.13
N GLN A 408 0.67 14.69 0.17
CA GLN A 408 0.56 16.14 0.35
C GLN A 408 -0.39 16.49 1.50
N ASP A 409 -1.59 15.88 1.53
CA ASP A 409 -2.58 16.07 2.58
C ASP A 409 -2.82 14.75 3.32
N ILE A 410 -2.67 14.73 4.63
CA ILE A 410 -2.90 13.54 5.46
C ILE A 410 -4.01 13.79 6.45
N MET A 411 -5.01 12.90 6.46
CA MET A 411 -6.11 12.91 7.43
C MET A 411 -6.25 11.54 8.10
N ILE A 412 -6.00 11.47 9.39
CA ILE A 412 -6.19 10.26 10.19
C ILE A 412 -7.33 10.53 11.18
N SER A 413 -8.45 9.84 11.01
CA SER A 413 -9.64 9.97 11.85
C SER A 413 -9.98 8.72 12.64
N GLY A 414 -9.29 7.60 12.38
CA GLY A 414 -9.51 6.32 13.05
C GLY A 414 -8.46 5.29 12.69
N GLY A 415 -8.67 4.04 13.12
CA GLY A 415 -7.78 2.93 12.84
C GLY A 415 -6.63 2.76 13.83
N TYR A 416 -5.87 1.71 13.63
CA TYR A 416 -4.65 1.38 14.36
C TYR A 416 -3.47 1.38 13.39
N MET A 417 -2.42 2.12 13.68
CA MET A 417 -1.21 2.19 12.88
C MET A 417 0.01 1.93 13.74
N ASN A 418 0.86 0.99 13.30
CA ASN A 418 2.16 0.72 13.91
C ASN A 418 3.22 0.75 12.80
N ILE A 419 4.03 1.80 12.79
CA ILE A 419 4.90 2.17 11.68
C ILE A 419 6.36 2.09 12.11
N THR A 420 7.17 1.39 11.31
CA THR A 420 8.63 1.41 11.44
C THR A 420 9.23 1.78 10.08
N SER A 421 9.96 2.90 10.04
CA SER A 421 10.58 3.46 8.84
C SER A 421 12.09 3.67 9.01
N SER A 422 12.80 3.67 7.88
CA SER A 422 14.24 3.96 7.81
C SER A 422 14.54 5.44 7.56
N ASP A 423 13.55 6.20 7.14
CA ASP A 423 13.52 7.66 7.11
C ASP A 423 12.30 8.13 7.91
N ASP A 424 11.42 8.95 7.37
CA ASP A 424 10.33 9.55 8.12
C ASP A 424 9.19 8.57 8.42
N GLY A 425 8.55 8.75 9.58
CA GLY A 425 7.46 7.90 9.99
C GLY A 425 6.17 8.24 9.24
N ILE A 426 5.83 9.51 9.23
CA ILE A 426 4.71 10.08 8.49
C ILE A 426 5.18 11.40 7.88
N ASN A 427 5.13 11.52 6.56
CA ASN A 427 5.60 12.67 5.81
C ASN A 427 4.44 13.36 5.07
N ALA A 428 4.09 14.57 5.48
CA ALA A 428 3.12 15.42 4.80
C ALA A 428 3.85 16.50 4.00
N ALA A 429 4.54 16.11 2.95
CA ALA A 429 5.39 16.98 2.14
C ALA A 429 4.85 17.22 0.72
N GLY A 430 4.12 16.24 0.17
CA GLY A 430 3.67 16.26 -1.21
C GLY A 430 4.83 16.09 -2.18
N GLY A 431 5.18 14.88 -2.48
CA GLY A 431 6.09 14.48 -3.55
C GLY A 431 5.32 13.85 -4.68
N SER A 432 5.83 13.95 -5.88
CA SER A 432 5.43 13.13 -7.01
C SER A 432 6.64 12.27 -7.35
N ASP A 433 6.53 10.96 -7.27
CA ASP A 433 7.55 10.00 -7.73
C ASP A 433 7.87 10.10 -9.23
N GLY A 434 7.57 11.23 -9.79
CA GLY A 434 7.77 11.52 -11.20
C GLY A 434 9.16 11.14 -11.65
N ASN A 435 9.25 10.00 -12.32
CA ASN A 435 10.41 9.44 -13.02
C ASN A 435 10.99 10.41 -14.07
N THR A 436 11.59 11.50 -13.61
CA THR A 436 12.39 12.40 -14.44
C THR A 436 13.73 12.63 -13.75
N GLY A 437 14.69 11.82 -14.20
CA GLY A 437 16.04 11.80 -13.69
C GLY A 437 16.69 13.17 -13.49
N GLY A 438 17.31 13.30 -12.31
CA GLY A 438 18.35 14.25 -12.01
C GLY A 438 17.90 15.68 -11.78
N ASP A 439 17.97 16.12 -10.56
CA ASP A 439 17.94 17.50 -10.03
C ASP A 439 16.78 17.86 -9.07
N ARG A 440 15.86 16.96 -8.74
CA ARG A 440 14.72 17.29 -7.84
C ARG A 440 15.01 17.15 -6.34
N MET A 441 16.04 16.40 -5.93
CA MET A 441 16.42 16.19 -4.53
C MET A 441 16.67 17.49 -3.71
N TRP A 442 16.73 18.64 -4.37
CA TRP A 442 16.89 19.94 -3.73
C TRP A 442 15.66 20.85 -3.87
N GLN A 443 14.70 20.53 -4.76
CA GLN A 443 13.52 21.38 -4.96
C GLN A 443 12.36 21.00 -4.02
N ASP A 444 12.19 19.73 -3.70
CA ASP A 444 11.07 19.28 -2.86
C ASP A 444 11.27 19.61 -1.39
N ARG A 445 12.50 19.60 -0.88
CA ARG A 445 12.83 20.02 0.49
C ARG A 445 12.57 21.50 0.82
N PHE A 446 12.33 22.35 -0.19
CA PHE A 446 12.17 23.79 0.00
C PHE A 446 11.02 24.40 -0.81
N ASN A 447 10.10 23.60 -1.35
CA ASN A 447 8.97 24.13 -2.10
C ASN A 447 7.86 24.60 -1.16
N THR A 448 8.07 25.76 -0.53
CA THR A 448 7.25 26.39 0.51
C THR A 448 5.90 26.94 0.02
N THR A 449 5.42 26.58 -1.15
CA THR A 449 4.21 27.15 -1.75
C THR A 449 3.00 26.22 -1.80
N GLN A 450 3.11 25.01 -1.30
CA GLN A 450 1.98 24.09 -1.25
C GLN A 450 1.24 24.25 0.10
N ASN A 451 -0.10 24.35 0.04
CA ASN A 451 -0.93 24.25 1.23
C ASN A 451 -0.99 22.76 1.63
N VAL A 452 -0.15 22.36 2.54
CA VAL A 452 -0.12 21.03 3.13
C VAL A 452 -1.02 21.02 4.35
N SER A 453 -1.86 20.01 4.49
CA SER A 453 -2.74 19.83 5.64
C SER A 453 -2.51 18.46 6.29
N PHE A 454 -2.08 18.47 7.57
CA PHE A 454 -1.95 17.24 8.33
C PHE A 454 -2.80 17.27 9.59
N VAL A 455 -3.82 16.39 9.63
CA VAL A 455 -4.78 16.34 10.73
C VAL A 455 -4.90 14.92 11.29
N ILE A 456 -4.71 14.77 12.60
CA ILE A 456 -5.05 13.56 13.34
C ILE A 456 -6.21 13.89 14.28
N SER A 457 -7.38 13.31 14.02
CA SER A 457 -8.60 13.54 14.80
C SER A 457 -9.06 12.29 15.56
N GLY A 458 -8.43 11.13 15.35
CA GLY A 458 -8.75 9.87 16.00
C GLY A 458 -7.73 8.79 15.68
N GLY A 459 -8.00 7.56 16.12
CA GLY A 459 -7.14 6.40 15.92
C GLY A 459 -6.01 6.26 16.94
N GLU A 460 -5.24 5.19 16.77
CA GLU A 460 -4.04 4.90 17.54
C GLU A 460 -2.85 4.84 16.59
N VAL A 461 -1.88 5.73 16.76
CA VAL A 461 -0.73 5.91 15.88
C VAL A 461 0.55 5.73 16.67
N TYR A 462 1.31 4.70 16.32
CA TYR A 462 2.61 4.37 16.91
C TYR A 462 3.67 4.45 15.83
N VAL A 463 4.66 5.32 16.03
CA VAL A 463 5.73 5.58 15.05
C VAL A 463 7.09 5.27 15.64
N ASN A 464 7.93 4.59 14.86
CA ASN A 464 9.33 4.33 15.14
C ASN A 464 10.16 4.67 13.89
N ALA A 465 10.58 5.93 13.74
CA ALA A 465 11.26 6.47 12.57
C ALA A 465 12.75 6.72 12.81
N GLN A 466 13.58 6.53 11.79
CA GLN A 466 15.02 6.87 11.84
C GLN A 466 15.28 8.30 11.37
N GLY A 467 14.44 8.83 10.46
CA GLY A 467 14.27 10.23 10.11
C GLY A 467 13.37 10.94 11.10
N ASP A 468 12.57 11.89 10.64
CA ASP A 468 11.58 12.57 11.48
C ASP A 468 10.44 11.63 11.85
N GLY A 469 9.96 11.72 13.08
CA GLY A 469 8.83 10.89 13.50
C GLY A 469 7.56 11.24 12.76
N ILE A 470 7.27 12.51 12.71
CA ILE A 470 6.23 13.16 11.91
C ILE A 470 6.86 14.38 11.26
N ASP A 471 6.92 14.41 9.93
CA ASP A 471 7.30 15.58 9.15
C ASP A 471 6.07 16.21 8.50
N SER A 472 5.98 17.53 8.48
CA SER A 472 4.93 18.27 7.79
C SER A 472 5.45 19.58 7.24
N ASN A 473 5.39 19.77 5.94
CA ASN A 473 5.68 21.06 5.31
C ASN A 473 4.58 22.13 5.56
N GLY A 474 3.51 21.75 6.29
CA GLY A 474 2.40 22.62 6.71
C GLY A 474 2.12 22.53 8.19
N ASP A 475 0.90 22.89 8.59
CA ASP A 475 0.45 22.75 9.96
C ASP A 475 0.17 21.29 10.31
N LEU A 476 0.64 20.83 11.48
CA LEU A 476 0.19 19.60 12.12
C LEU A 476 -0.86 19.92 13.19
N THR A 477 -2.05 19.33 13.08
CA THR A 477 -3.09 19.42 14.11
C THR A 477 -3.45 18.04 14.65
N ILE A 478 -3.26 17.84 15.95
CA ILE A 478 -3.79 16.67 16.67
C ILE A 478 -4.98 17.13 17.51
N SER A 479 -6.17 16.62 17.20
CA SER A 479 -7.43 16.97 17.86
C SER A 479 -8.11 15.78 18.54
N GLY A 480 -7.60 14.55 18.36
CA GLY A 480 -8.11 13.32 18.95
C GLY A 480 -7.13 12.16 18.75
N GLY A 481 -7.51 10.98 19.25
CA GLY A 481 -6.71 9.77 19.15
C GLY A 481 -5.56 9.68 20.17
N ILE A 482 -4.71 8.66 19.96
CA ILE A 482 -3.48 8.42 20.73
C ILE A 482 -2.33 8.41 19.73
N VAL A 483 -1.33 9.25 19.92
CA VAL A 483 -0.16 9.35 19.06
C VAL A 483 1.10 9.20 19.89
N CYS A 484 1.85 8.13 19.67
CA CYS A 484 3.13 7.85 20.32
C CYS A 484 4.25 7.78 19.28
N VAL A 485 5.24 8.64 19.43
CA VAL A 485 6.35 8.75 18.48
C VAL A 485 7.67 8.43 19.17
N SER A 486 8.37 7.40 18.69
CA SER A 486 9.76 7.13 18.97
C SER A 486 10.62 7.69 17.85
N GLY A 487 11.03 8.94 18.00
CA GLY A 487 11.79 9.69 17.01
C GLY A 487 13.24 9.26 16.89
N PRO A 488 14.05 9.97 16.08
CA PRO A 488 15.43 9.63 15.79
C PRO A 488 16.36 9.76 16.99
N THR A 489 17.50 9.09 16.87
CA THR A 489 18.60 9.21 17.86
C THR A 489 19.67 10.21 17.44
N ASN A 490 19.67 10.67 16.19
CA ASN A 490 20.54 11.71 15.67
C ASN A 490 20.04 13.12 16.06
N SER A 491 20.81 14.16 15.81
CA SER A 491 20.46 15.54 16.15
C SER A 491 20.03 16.36 14.94
N GLY A 492 19.93 15.74 13.76
CA GLY A 492 19.50 16.40 12.53
C GLY A 492 18.03 16.28 12.24
N ASN A 493 17.32 15.44 13.00
CA ASN A 493 15.89 15.16 12.86
C ASN A 493 15.22 15.22 14.24
N GLY A 494 13.88 15.31 14.27
CA GLY A 494 13.04 15.38 15.47
C GLY A 494 11.99 14.26 15.55
N TYR A 495 11.28 14.18 16.65
CA TYR A 495 10.08 13.34 16.71
C TYR A 495 8.86 14.05 16.09
N VAL A 496 8.96 15.34 15.84
CA VAL A 496 8.10 16.15 14.98
C VAL A 496 8.99 17.19 14.30
N ASP A 497 8.89 17.36 12.99
CA ASP A 497 9.35 18.51 12.25
C ASP A 497 8.18 19.23 11.57
N ILE A 498 8.25 20.54 11.48
CA ILE A 498 7.19 21.39 10.90
C ILE A 498 7.85 22.43 10.00
N GLY A 499 7.27 22.59 8.81
CA GLY A 499 7.73 23.53 7.82
C GLY A 499 7.94 24.96 8.34
N GLU A 500 8.88 25.65 7.74
CA GLU A 500 9.19 27.05 8.05
C GLU A 500 8.01 27.98 7.65
N ASN A 501 8.15 29.28 7.92
CA ASN A 501 7.23 30.32 7.46
C ASN A 501 5.85 30.41 8.15
N GLY A 502 5.80 30.09 9.45
CA GLY A 502 4.64 30.38 10.27
C GLY A 502 3.70 29.22 10.48
N HIS A 503 4.07 28.04 10.03
CA HIS A 503 3.38 26.80 10.36
C HIS A 503 3.62 26.39 11.81
N GLY A 504 2.77 25.51 12.33
CA GLY A 504 2.82 25.11 13.71
C GLY A 504 2.27 23.73 14.02
N PHE A 505 2.75 23.18 15.12
CA PHE A 505 2.21 21.96 15.70
C PHE A 505 1.14 22.33 16.74
N TYR A 506 -0.11 21.94 16.50
CA TYR A 506 -1.26 22.28 17.35
C TYR A 506 -1.82 21.05 18.06
N MET A 507 -1.77 21.06 19.40
CA MET A 507 -2.47 20.10 20.25
C MET A 507 -3.83 20.66 20.64
N ASN A 508 -4.90 20.18 20.00
CA ASN A 508 -6.26 20.61 20.23
C ASN A 508 -7.13 19.55 20.94
N GLY A 509 -6.59 18.35 21.14
CA GLY A 509 -7.23 17.21 21.82
C GLY A 509 -6.38 15.96 21.72
N GLY A 510 -6.91 14.82 22.20
CA GLY A 510 -6.24 13.53 22.16
C GLY A 510 -5.08 13.37 23.15
N ILE A 511 -4.30 12.33 22.98
CA ILE A 511 -3.11 12.01 23.78
C ILE A 511 -1.91 11.98 22.86
N TYR A 512 -0.87 12.73 23.20
CA TYR A 512 0.39 12.75 22.44
C TYR A 512 1.56 12.48 23.36
N LEU A 513 2.46 11.60 22.93
CA LEU A 513 3.76 11.38 23.54
C LEU A 513 4.84 11.24 22.45
N GLY A 514 5.65 12.27 22.28
CA GLY A 514 6.84 12.24 21.46
C GLY A 514 8.09 12.07 22.32
N VAL A 515 8.99 11.17 21.92
CA VAL A 515 10.29 10.97 22.57
C VAL A 515 11.41 10.89 21.54
N GLY A 516 12.57 11.43 21.86
CA GLY A 516 13.71 11.41 20.93
C GLY A 516 14.89 12.22 21.41
N ASN A 517 15.66 12.75 20.47
CA ASN A 517 16.76 13.67 20.72
C ASN A 517 16.21 15.13 20.80
N SER A 518 16.94 16.00 21.44
CA SER A 518 16.60 17.43 21.56
C SER A 518 17.14 18.31 20.41
N GLY A 519 17.75 17.74 19.36
CA GLY A 519 18.46 18.47 18.33
C GLY A 519 17.55 19.37 17.47
N MET A 520 16.51 18.79 16.87
CA MET A 520 15.51 19.47 16.03
C MET A 520 14.15 19.43 16.72
N LEU A 521 14.10 19.93 17.97
CA LEU A 521 12.91 19.82 18.80
C LEU A 521 11.84 20.86 18.41
N VAL A 522 10.75 20.42 17.81
CA VAL A 522 9.52 21.19 17.63
C VAL A 522 8.54 20.87 18.76
N THR A 523 8.02 21.90 19.41
CA THR A 523 7.07 21.79 20.52
C THR A 523 5.69 22.28 20.10
N PRO A 524 4.60 21.79 20.75
CA PRO A 524 3.27 22.32 20.48
C PRO A 524 3.20 23.83 20.61
N SER A 525 2.48 24.47 19.70
CA SER A 525 2.27 25.91 19.65
C SER A 525 1.55 26.42 20.91
N THR A 526 1.87 27.62 21.34
CA THR A 526 1.15 28.34 22.41
C THR A 526 -0.30 28.68 22.03
N ASN A 527 -0.65 28.56 20.75
CA ASN A 527 -2.03 28.67 20.24
C ASN A 527 -2.83 27.36 20.31
N SER A 528 -2.22 26.27 20.82
CA SER A 528 -2.92 25.00 21.06
C SER A 528 -4.06 25.16 22.06
N GLN A 529 -5.11 24.32 21.93
CA GLN A 529 -6.25 24.31 22.85
C GLN A 529 -6.02 23.40 24.06
N GLN A 530 -5.03 22.49 23.99
CA GLN A 530 -4.65 21.54 25.02
C GLN A 530 -3.22 21.80 25.50
N ASN A 531 -3.02 21.67 26.82
CA ASN A 531 -1.71 21.91 27.42
C ASN A 531 -0.72 20.78 27.09
N SER A 532 0.54 21.15 26.95
CA SER A 532 1.66 20.25 26.73
C SER A 532 2.85 20.56 27.64
N VAL A 533 3.63 19.54 27.96
CA VAL A 533 4.85 19.64 28.73
C VAL A 533 5.98 18.95 27.96
N THR A 534 7.05 19.71 27.73
CA THR A 534 8.30 19.23 27.11
C THR A 534 9.42 19.32 28.14
N ALA A 535 10.19 18.26 28.31
CA ALA A 535 11.32 18.27 29.23
C ALA A 535 12.38 17.23 28.89
N SER A 536 13.55 17.39 29.48
CA SER A 536 14.62 16.40 29.37
C SER A 536 14.36 15.22 30.29
N VAL A 537 14.43 14.04 29.72
CA VAL A 537 14.46 12.75 30.42
C VAL A 537 15.22 11.75 29.54
N SER A 538 16.08 10.95 30.15
CA SER A 538 16.88 9.99 29.40
C SER A 538 16.42 8.58 29.67
N GLY A 539 16.28 7.80 28.60
CA GLY A 539 15.98 6.37 28.66
C GLY A 539 16.70 5.58 27.55
N LYS A 540 16.80 4.28 27.75
CA LYS A 540 17.38 3.35 26.80
C LYS A 540 16.29 2.79 25.88
N ALA A 541 16.70 2.24 24.74
CA ALA A 541 15.82 1.41 23.92
C ALA A 541 15.18 0.30 24.77
N GLY A 542 13.87 0.12 24.63
CA GLY A 542 13.05 -0.83 25.39
C GLY A 542 12.66 -0.38 26.80
N SER A 543 13.06 0.83 27.25
CA SER A 543 12.60 1.35 28.54
C SER A 543 11.14 1.83 28.43
N THR A 544 10.41 1.72 29.53
CA THR A 544 9.04 2.23 29.65
C THR A 544 9.06 3.65 30.20
N LEU A 545 8.60 4.61 29.41
CA LEU A 545 8.34 5.97 29.87
C LEU A 545 6.88 6.07 30.30
N SER A 546 6.63 6.44 31.57
CA SER A 546 5.28 6.68 32.08
C SER A 546 5.17 8.11 32.63
N VAL A 547 4.02 8.72 32.41
CA VAL A 547 3.68 10.05 32.94
C VAL A 547 2.42 9.93 33.77
N LYS A 548 2.49 10.45 35.01
CA LYS A 548 1.35 10.54 35.93
C LYS A 548 0.91 11.99 36.11
N GLY A 549 -0.40 12.19 36.25
CA GLY A 549 -1.01 13.46 36.51
C GLY A 549 -0.81 13.94 37.98
N ALA A 550 -1.33 15.13 38.30
CA ALA A 550 -1.28 15.73 39.63
C ALA A 550 -2.02 14.90 40.69
N ASP A 551 -3.01 14.11 40.28
CA ASP A 551 -3.76 13.18 41.12
C ASP A 551 -3.07 11.83 41.34
N GLY A 552 -1.95 11.58 40.63
CA GLY A 552 -1.21 10.36 40.67
C GLY A 552 -1.68 9.27 39.67
N GLU A 553 -2.77 9.55 38.93
CA GLU A 553 -3.26 8.66 37.87
C GLU A 553 -2.28 8.63 36.71
N GLU A 554 -2.12 7.46 36.06
CA GLU A 554 -1.28 7.29 34.89
C GLU A 554 -1.96 7.90 33.66
N LEU A 555 -1.34 8.93 33.09
CA LEU A 555 -1.84 9.61 31.88
C LEU A 555 -1.47 8.84 30.61
N ILE A 556 -0.26 8.31 30.57
CA ILE A 556 0.26 7.51 29.47
C ILE A 556 1.48 6.68 29.93
N SER A 557 1.62 5.50 29.34
CA SER A 557 2.78 4.63 29.50
C SER A 557 3.15 4.04 28.13
N PHE A 558 4.43 4.15 27.74
CA PHE A 558 4.89 3.77 26.41
C PHE A 558 6.26 3.12 26.48
N VAL A 559 6.42 1.95 25.81
CA VAL A 559 7.72 1.31 25.64
C VAL A 559 8.43 1.96 24.45
N VAL A 560 9.50 2.70 24.73
CA VAL A 560 10.21 3.48 23.72
C VAL A 560 11.15 2.59 22.91
N ALA A 561 11.04 2.59 21.61
CA ALA A 561 11.79 1.71 20.72
C ALA A 561 13.30 2.01 20.69
N LYS A 562 13.69 3.26 20.91
CA LYS A 562 15.09 3.74 20.83
C LYS A 562 15.50 4.49 22.08
N GLN A 563 16.81 4.77 22.23
CA GLN A 563 17.28 5.67 23.28
C GLN A 563 16.80 7.10 23.03
N TYR A 564 16.52 7.85 24.09
CA TYR A 564 16.01 9.22 24.03
C TYR A 564 16.59 10.09 25.14
N THR A 565 16.51 11.41 24.96
CA THR A 565 17.01 12.42 25.91
C THR A 565 15.96 13.46 26.25
N THR A 566 14.82 13.47 25.53
CA THR A 566 13.75 14.42 25.73
C THR A 566 12.40 13.77 25.41
N PHE A 567 11.34 14.34 25.96
CA PHE A 567 9.97 13.98 25.63
C PHE A 567 9.07 15.22 25.57
N THR A 568 7.97 15.08 24.84
CA THR A 568 6.82 15.99 24.89
C THR A 568 5.57 15.17 25.15
N VAL A 569 4.78 15.57 26.15
CA VAL A 569 3.49 14.95 26.44
C VAL A 569 2.38 15.99 26.38
N SER A 570 1.24 15.63 25.81
CA SER A 570 -0.02 16.39 25.89
C SER A 570 -1.16 15.42 26.21
N HIS A 571 -2.00 15.81 27.18
CA HIS A 571 -3.11 14.98 27.64
C HIS A 571 -4.25 15.88 28.12
N PRO A 572 -5.54 15.51 27.89
CA PRO A 572 -6.69 16.33 28.31
C PRO A 572 -6.73 16.65 29.81
N ASN A 573 -6.13 15.82 30.64
CA ASN A 573 -6.11 15.98 32.12
C ASN A 573 -4.95 16.85 32.63
N ILE A 574 -4.05 17.33 31.76
CA ILE A 574 -2.98 18.25 32.16
C ILE A 574 -3.53 19.70 32.17
N LYS A 575 -3.50 20.35 33.31
CA LYS A 575 -3.95 21.76 33.47
C LYS A 575 -2.78 22.65 33.85
N ILE A 576 -2.88 23.93 33.53
CA ILE A 576 -1.89 24.92 34.01
C ILE A 576 -1.93 24.95 35.55
N GLY A 577 -0.77 24.82 36.18
CA GLY A 577 -0.58 24.67 37.61
C GLY A 577 -0.45 23.23 38.10
N ASP A 578 -0.80 22.25 37.29
CA ASP A 578 -0.60 20.82 37.64
C ASP A 578 0.88 20.44 37.62
N LYS A 579 1.24 19.51 38.49
CA LYS A 579 2.54 18.87 38.50
C LYS A 579 2.41 17.45 37.97
N ILE A 580 2.99 17.20 36.82
CA ILE A 580 3.13 15.84 36.28
C ILE A 580 4.38 15.18 36.81
N THR A 581 4.34 13.87 37.04
CA THR A 581 5.48 13.07 37.45
C THR A 581 5.89 12.10 36.36
N VAL A 582 7.18 12.10 36.00
CA VAL A 582 7.76 11.27 34.94
C VAL A 582 8.53 10.10 35.54
N TYR A 583 8.28 8.91 35.02
CA TYR A 583 8.95 7.67 35.41
C TYR A 583 9.62 7.01 34.19
N VAL A 584 10.78 6.38 34.42
CA VAL A 584 11.44 5.49 33.48
C VAL A 584 11.66 4.15 34.17
N ASP A 585 11.14 3.08 33.59
CA ASP A 585 11.16 1.72 34.17
C ASP A 585 10.63 1.66 35.62
N GLY A 586 9.61 2.47 35.92
CA GLY A 586 9.00 2.58 37.25
C GLY A 586 9.74 3.48 38.25
N GLU A 587 10.93 3.98 37.90
CA GLU A 587 11.72 4.88 38.73
C GLU A 587 11.38 6.34 38.43
N LYS A 588 11.01 7.12 39.46
CA LYS A 588 10.70 8.56 39.33
C LYS A 588 11.95 9.31 38.86
N GLN A 589 11.83 10.02 37.75
CA GLN A 589 12.90 10.85 37.20
C GLN A 589 12.75 12.34 37.58
N SER A 590 11.52 12.87 37.40
CA SER A 590 11.28 14.30 37.60
C SER A 590 9.82 14.57 37.95
N GLU A 591 9.58 15.76 38.47
CA GLU A 591 8.26 16.37 38.65
C GLU A 591 8.30 17.74 37.99
N ILE A 592 7.32 18.02 37.11
CA ILE A 592 7.33 19.18 36.22
C ILE A 592 5.98 19.88 36.36
N GLU A 593 6.01 21.18 36.65
CA GLU A 593 4.81 22.00 36.72
C GLU A 593 4.42 22.51 35.32
N CYS A 594 3.18 22.28 34.90
CA CYS A 594 2.62 22.85 33.70
C CYS A 594 2.34 24.35 33.91
N THR A 595 3.21 25.21 33.38
CA THR A 595 3.15 26.66 33.64
C THR A 595 2.47 27.47 32.54
N SER A 596 2.25 26.86 31.38
CA SER A 596 1.64 27.49 30.19
C SER A 596 1.05 26.43 29.26
N VAL A 597 0.34 26.84 28.22
CA VAL A 597 -0.21 25.94 27.19
C VAL A 597 0.89 25.08 26.56
N SER A 598 2.08 25.64 26.34
CA SER A 598 3.27 24.92 25.90
C SER A 598 4.39 25.14 26.92
N THR A 599 4.53 24.25 27.88
CA THR A 599 5.53 24.32 28.95
C THR A 599 6.84 23.68 28.52
N GLY A 600 7.98 24.32 28.81
CA GLY A 600 9.33 23.83 28.57
C GLY A 600 9.79 23.93 27.11
N GLY A 601 8.91 24.37 26.22
CA GLY A 601 9.28 24.70 24.84
C GLY A 601 10.03 26.03 24.80
N SER A 602 11.29 26.03 24.45
CA SER A 602 11.88 27.24 23.89
C SER A 602 11.20 27.51 22.56
N ALA A 603 10.67 28.71 22.35
CA ALA A 603 10.35 29.16 21.02
C ALA A 603 11.64 29.07 20.21
N GLY A 604 11.80 28.00 19.44
CA GLY A 604 12.95 27.75 18.58
C GLY A 604 12.96 28.77 17.44
N GLY A 605 13.41 29.96 17.76
CA GLY A 605 13.97 30.79 16.71
C GLY A 605 15.18 30.04 16.22
N MET A 606 15.20 29.61 14.96
CA MET A 606 16.43 29.22 14.28
C MET A 606 17.48 30.27 14.57
N GLY A 607 18.53 29.90 15.30
CA GLY A 607 19.79 30.62 15.25
C GLY A 607 20.26 30.50 13.83
N GLY A 608 20.05 31.53 13.01
CA GLY A 608 20.68 31.64 11.71
C GLY A 608 22.16 31.32 11.89
N PRO A 609 22.85 30.74 10.87
CA PRO A 609 24.23 30.34 10.98
C PRO A 609 25.02 31.52 11.53
N GLY A 610 25.57 31.35 12.75
CA GLY A 610 26.23 32.37 13.52
C GLY A 610 27.19 33.11 12.62
N GLY A 611 26.99 34.42 12.50
CA GLY A 611 27.84 35.29 11.71
C GLY A 611 29.30 34.98 12.06
N MET A 612 30.03 34.41 11.12
CA MET A 612 31.48 34.31 11.23
C MET A 612 31.99 35.69 11.48
N GLY A 613 32.46 35.97 12.68
CA GLY A 613 33.13 37.18 13.06
C GLY A 613 34.20 37.50 12.02
N ALA A 614 34.09 38.66 11.39
CA ALA A 614 35.10 39.14 10.47
C ALA A 614 36.46 39.12 11.18
N PRO A 615 37.50 38.51 10.59
CA PRO A 615 38.85 38.64 11.12
C PRO A 615 39.23 40.11 10.98
N GLY A 616 39.74 40.66 12.09
CA GLY A 616 40.21 42.01 12.22
C GLY A 616 41.16 42.39 11.09
N GLY A 617 40.98 43.62 10.59
CA GLY A 617 41.80 44.21 9.56
C GLY A 617 43.28 44.23 9.93
N MET A 618 44.11 43.71 9.06
CA MET A 618 45.52 44.03 9.00
C MET A 618 45.78 44.96 7.81
N GLY A 619 46.51 46.07 8.14
CA GLY A 619 46.77 47.19 7.32
C GLY A 619 47.43 46.88 5.98
N GLY A 620 47.09 47.69 5.01
CA GLY A 620 47.73 47.69 3.73
C GLY A 620 49.15 48.28 3.75
N PRO A 621 49.92 48.00 2.73
CA PRO A 621 50.80 49.03 2.19
C PRO A 621 50.73 49.13 0.67
N GLY A 622 50.74 50.41 0.23
CA GLY A 622 51.50 50.80 -0.89
C GLY A 622 50.92 50.64 -2.29
N GLN A 623 50.33 51.72 -2.78
CA GLN A 623 50.25 52.03 -4.21
C GLN A 623 51.62 51.98 -4.92
N LYS A 624 51.64 51.46 -6.13
CA LYS A 624 52.61 51.89 -7.19
C LYS A 624 51.91 51.90 -8.57
N PRO A 625 52.42 52.76 -9.48
CA PRO A 625 51.61 53.37 -10.50
C PRO A 625 51.70 52.73 -11.89
N SER A 626 50.78 53.15 -12.72
CA SER A 626 50.64 53.03 -14.17
C SER A 626 51.86 52.78 -15.00
N GLY A 627 51.84 51.91 -15.99
CA GLY A 627 52.80 51.73 -17.08
C GLY A 627 52.15 51.12 -18.33
N VAL A 628 51.68 51.97 -19.20
CA VAL A 628 51.75 52.00 -20.68
C VAL A 628 51.94 50.69 -21.47
N ARG A 629 51.00 50.41 -22.39
CA ARG A 629 51.15 49.58 -23.60
C ARG A 629 52.25 50.08 -24.49
N PRO A 630 52.85 49.31 -25.44
CA PRO A 630 52.18 48.96 -26.69
C PRO A 630 52.66 47.67 -27.41
N ARG A 631 51.84 47.32 -28.33
CA ARG A 631 51.85 46.49 -29.55
C ARG A 631 51.37 45.04 -29.42
#